data_07eed8a0d3f8e851c4a613bdcbb4dbc2
#
_entry.id   07eed8a0d3f8e851c4a613bdcbb4dbc2
#
_cell.length_a   1.000
_cell.length_b   1.000
_cell.length_c   1.000
_cell.angle_alpha   90.00
_cell.angle_beta   90.00
_cell.angle_gamma   90.00
#
_symmetry.space_group_name_H-M   'P 1'
#
loop_
_entity.id
_entity.type
_entity.pdbx_description
1 polymer ?
#
loop_
_entity_poly.entity_id
_entity_poly.type
_entity_poly.pdbx_seq_one_letter_code
_entity_poly.pdbx_strand_id
1 'polypeptide(L)' 'MNTLGAQIKARRKALRVTQQQVSLLSGIGINTLTKIERGEGNPTLAVITRVLDTLGLTLETRVKTVDEL' A
#
# COMPACT_ATOMS: atom_id res chain seq x y z
N MET A 1 6.92 9.86 -8.39
CA MET A 1 7.44 8.66 -7.73
C MET A 1 6.50 8.25 -6.61
N ASN A 2 6.08 7.02 -6.55
CA ASN A 2 5.14 6.54 -5.56
C ASN A 2 5.87 5.76 -4.47
N THR A 3 6.17 6.46 -3.38
CA THR A 3 6.84 5.85 -2.24
C THR A 3 5.91 4.91 -1.46
N LEU A 4 4.59 5.16 -1.49
CA LEU A 4 3.62 4.30 -0.79
C LEU A 4 3.57 2.90 -1.42
N GLY A 5 3.47 2.82 -2.74
CA GLY A 5 3.47 1.53 -3.44
C GLY A 5 4.76 0.76 -3.20
N ALA A 6 5.89 1.45 -3.21
CA ALA A 6 7.19 0.83 -2.93
C ALA A 6 7.27 0.32 -1.49
N GLN A 7 6.73 1.05 -0.53
CA GLN A 7 6.70 0.63 0.87
C GLN A 7 5.81 -0.60 1.07
N ILE A 8 4.66 -0.63 0.40
CA ILE A 8 3.75 -1.79 0.44
C ILE A 8 4.46 -3.03 -0.10
N LYS A 9 5.10 -2.90 -1.25
CA LYS A 9 5.83 -4.00 -1.88
C LYS A 9 6.98 -4.48 -0.99
N ALA A 10 7.74 -3.57 -0.44
CA ALA A 10 8.87 -3.91 0.43
C ALA A 10 8.40 -4.64 1.69
N ARG A 11 7.30 -4.17 2.31
CA ARG A 11 6.74 -4.81 3.49
C ARG A 11 6.23 -6.21 3.17
N ARG A 12 5.52 -6.36 2.04
CA ARG A 12 5.03 -7.64 1.58
C ARG A 12 6.17 -8.64 1.42
N LYS A 13 7.26 -8.22 0.77
CA LYS A 13 8.43 -9.08 0.56
C LYS A 13 9.14 -9.40 1.87
N ALA A 14 9.24 -8.45 2.79
CA ALA A 14 9.83 -8.68 4.09
C ALA A 14 9.06 -9.74 4.88
N LEU A 15 7.74 -9.77 4.74
CA LEU A 15 6.89 -10.79 5.37
C LEU A 15 6.85 -12.09 4.58
N ARG A 16 7.48 -12.15 3.42
CA ARG A 16 7.51 -13.32 2.54
C ARG A 16 6.12 -13.79 2.12
N VAL A 17 5.22 -12.83 1.86
CA VAL A 17 3.89 -13.15 1.35
C VAL A 17 3.78 -12.72 -0.11
N THR A 18 2.95 -13.48 -0.86
CA THR A 18 2.73 -13.21 -2.27
C THR A 18 1.63 -12.17 -2.46
N GLN A 19 1.56 -11.60 -3.67
CA GLN A 19 0.44 -10.72 -4.02
C GLN A 19 -0.90 -11.44 -3.91
N GLN A 20 -0.94 -12.74 -4.29
CA GLN A 20 -2.16 -13.53 -4.16
C GLN A 20 -2.61 -13.66 -2.72
N GLN A 21 -1.68 -13.90 -1.80
CA GLN A 21 -2.00 -14.01 -0.37
C GLN A 21 -2.55 -12.70 0.16
N VAL A 22 -1.92 -11.58 -0.18
CA VAL A 22 -2.41 -10.25 0.26
C VAL A 22 -3.77 -9.97 -0.37
N SER A 23 -3.96 -10.30 -1.63
CA SER A 23 -5.25 -10.12 -2.30
C SER A 23 -6.35 -10.89 -1.58
N LEU A 24 -6.12 -12.16 -1.25
CA LEU A 24 -7.09 -12.97 -0.52
C LEU A 24 -7.41 -12.42 0.87
N LEU A 25 -6.39 -12.02 1.61
CA LEU A 25 -6.56 -11.55 2.98
C LEU A 25 -7.20 -10.16 3.05
N SER A 26 -6.84 -9.28 2.13
CA SER A 26 -7.35 -7.90 2.12
C SER A 26 -8.71 -7.78 1.44
N GLY A 27 -9.06 -8.73 0.58
CA GLY A 27 -10.24 -8.63 -0.27
C GLY A 27 -10.05 -7.69 -1.45
N ILE A 28 -8.82 -7.25 -1.72
CA ILE A 28 -8.50 -6.37 -2.84
C ILE A 28 -8.03 -7.23 -4.02
N GLY A 29 -8.59 -7.00 -5.22
CA GLY A 29 -8.21 -7.76 -6.41
C GLY A 29 -6.72 -7.65 -6.72
N ILE A 30 -6.15 -8.73 -7.27
CA ILE A 30 -4.72 -8.79 -7.54
C ILE A 30 -4.28 -7.74 -8.56
N ASN A 31 -5.11 -7.43 -9.56
CA ASN A 31 -4.78 -6.40 -10.53
C ASN A 31 -4.68 -5.02 -9.89
N THR A 32 -5.59 -4.72 -8.97
CA THR A 32 -5.57 -3.48 -8.21
C THR A 32 -4.33 -3.41 -7.32
N LEU A 33 -4.01 -4.50 -6.63
CA LEU A 33 -2.83 -4.57 -5.77
C LEU A 33 -1.55 -4.37 -6.59
N THR A 34 -1.46 -5.01 -7.76
CA THR A 34 -0.30 -4.85 -8.64
C THR A 34 -0.11 -3.39 -9.06
N LYS A 35 -1.20 -2.71 -9.43
CA LYS A 35 -1.15 -1.29 -9.79
C LYS A 35 -0.70 -0.42 -8.62
N ILE A 36 -1.22 -0.70 -7.42
CA ILE A 36 -0.83 0.03 -6.21
C ILE A 36 0.68 -0.09 -5.99
N GLU A 37 1.21 -1.30 -6.07
CA GLU A 37 2.65 -1.52 -5.86
C GLU A 37 3.51 -0.82 -6.91
N ARG A 38 3.00 -0.64 -8.12
CA ARG A 38 3.69 0.08 -9.19
C ARG A 38 3.52 1.60 -9.13
N GLY A 39 2.68 2.09 -8.24
CA GLY A 39 2.36 3.50 -8.19
C GLY A 39 1.43 3.96 -9.30
N GLU A 40 0.66 3.02 -9.85
CA GLU A 40 -0.29 3.28 -10.94
C GLU A 40 -1.72 3.35 -10.41
N GLY A 41 -2.61 3.91 -11.23
CA GLY A 41 -4.01 3.99 -10.88
C GLY A 41 -4.30 5.06 -9.84
N ASN A 42 -5.51 5.00 -9.31
CA ASN A 42 -5.98 5.97 -8.32
C ASN A 42 -6.84 5.26 -7.28
N PRO A 43 -6.24 4.42 -6.44
CA PRO A 43 -7.00 3.67 -5.44
C PRO A 43 -7.59 4.60 -4.39
N THR A 44 -8.74 4.22 -3.85
CA THR A 44 -9.36 4.96 -2.76
C THR A 44 -8.58 4.77 -1.46
N LEU A 45 -8.78 5.68 -0.53
CA LEU A 45 -8.18 5.55 0.80
C LEU A 45 -8.65 4.25 1.48
N ALA A 46 -9.91 3.89 1.30
CA ALA A 46 -10.45 2.65 1.86
C ALA A 46 -9.70 1.42 1.34
N VAL A 47 -9.42 1.37 0.05
CA VAL A 47 -8.66 0.27 -0.56
C VAL A 47 -7.24 0.23 -0.01
N ILE A 48 -6.56 1.38 0.03
CA ILE A 48 -5.21 1.49 0.58
C ILE A 48 -5.17 1.00 2.03
N THR A 49 -6.10 1.45 2.85
CA THR A 49 -6.16 1.08 4.27
C THR A 49 -6.29 -0.43 4.45
N ARG A 50 -7.11 -1.08 3.63
CA ARG A 50 -7.28 -2.55 3.71
C ARG A 50 -5.98 -3.28 3.39
N VAL A 51 -5.24 -2.82 2.39
CA VAL A 51 -3.95 -3.40 2.04
C VAL A 51 -2.94 -3.19 3.18
N LEU A 52 -2.88 -1.98 3.72
CA LEU A 52 -1.98 -1.66 4.83
C LEU A 52 -2.28 -2.51 6.06
N ASP A 53 -3.55 -2.61 6.43
CA ASP A 53 -3.96 -3.42 7.58
C ASP A 53 -3.51 -4.87 7.43
N THR A 54 -3.65 -5.44 6.24
CA THR A 54 -3.23 -6.81 5.94
C THR A 54 -1.73 -7.00 6.18
N LEU A 55 -0.95 -5.96 5.94
CA LEU A 55 0.51 -6.01 6.06
C LEU A 55 1.02 -5.49 7.42
N GLY A 56 0.12 -5.16 8.33
CA GLY A 56 0.51 -4.62 9.62
C GLY A 56 1.07 -3.21 9.55
N LEU A 57 0.64 -2.44 8.54
CA LEU A 57 1.04 -1.05 8.37
C LEU A 57 -0.10 -0.11 8.71
N THR A 58 0.25 1.10 9.12
CA THR A 58 -0.73 2.16 9.34
C THR A 58 -0.38 3.35 8.46
N LEU A 59 -1.41 4.11 8.11
CA LEU A 59 -1.25 5.37 7.38
C LEU A 59 -1.38 6.51 8.39
N GLU A 60 -0.39 7.37 8.41
CA GLU A 60 -0.38 8.51 9.32
C GLU A 60 -0.22 9.80 8.52
N THR A 61 -0.80 10.86 9.05
CA THR A 61 -0.59 12.20 8.51
C THR A 61 0.28 12.99 9.47
N ARG A 62 0.99 13.97 8.91
CA ARG A 62 1.74 14.90 9.73
C ARG A 62 1.70 16.28 9.09
N VAL A 63 1.83 17.29 9.93
CA VAL A 63 1.88 18.66 9.45
C VAL A 63 3.20 18.89 8.74
N LYS A 64 3.15 19.50 7.55
CA LYS A 64 4.38 19.89 6.86
C LYS A 64 5.12 20.96 7.63
N THR A 65 6.45 20.89 7.56
CA THR A 65 7.27 21.97 8.10
C THR A 65 7.23 23.17 7.15
N VAL A 66 7.69 24.33 7.62
CA VAL A 66 7.77 25.54 6.79
C VAL A 66 8.61 25.29 5.55
N ASP A 67 9.67 24.52 5.67
CA ASP A 67 10.59 24.25 4.57
C ASP A 67 9.96 23.36 3.49
N GLU A 68 8.88 22.64 3.81
CA GLU A 68 8.17 21.76 2.87
C GLU A 68 7.05 22.49 2.14
N LEU A 69 6.72 23.70 2.54
CA LEU A 69 5.70 24.52 1.90
C LEU A 69 6.26 25.26 0.71
#